data_ea25d2c8dc1df4429b8f340e50354ae5
#
_entry.id   ea25d2c8dc1df4429b8f340e50354ae5
#
_cell.length_a   1.000
_cell.length_b   1.000
_cell.length_c   1.000
_cell.angle_alpha   90.00
_cell.angle_beta   90.00
_cell.angle_gamma   90.00
#
_symmetry.space_group_name_H-M   'P 1'
#
loop_
_entity.id
_entity.type
_entity.pdbx_description
1 polymer ?
#
loop_
_entity_poly.entity_id
_entity_poly.type
_entity_poly.pdbx_seq_one_letter_code
_entity_poly.pdbx_strand_id
1 'polypeptide(L)'
;MSIRVLVADDQSLVRGGFRMLLSGAPDMEIVAEASNGLEAVDKAARFNPTVVLMDIRMPELDGLEATRRILAADEEARILILTTFDLDEYVYESLRSGASGFVLKDEPPEQLLAAIRTVAAGDALLSPSVTKRVI
;
A
#
# COMPACT_ATOMS: atom_id res chain seq x y z
N MET A 1 3.39 -17.84 -9.60
CA MET A 1 2.14 -17.22 -9.14
C MET A 1 2.32 -15.71 -9.16
N SER A 2 1.29 -14.99 -9.58
CA SER A 2 1.34 -13.53 -9.64
C SER A 2 0.99 -12.91 -8.30
N ILE A 3 1.70 -11.84 -7.96
CA ILE A 3 1.32 -10.95 -6.87
C ILE A 3 0.24 -10.02 -7.43
N ARG A 4 -0.96 -10.11 -6.89
CA ARG A 4 -2.10 -9.31 -7.34
C ARG A 4 -2.20 -8.06 -6.50
N VAL A 5 -2.11 -6.90 -7.14
CA VAL A 5 -1.95 -5.62 -6.46
C VAL A 5 -3.17 -4.72 -6.69
N LEU A 6 -3.70 -4.17 -5.62
CA LEU A 6 -4.66 -3.06 -5.67
C LEU A 6 -3.90 -1.76 -5.36
N VAL A 7 -4.00 -0.78 -6.24
CA VAL A 7 -3.36 0.52 -6.05
C VAL A 7 -4.41 1.55 -5.67
N ALA A 8 -4.29 2.13 -4.48
CA ALA A 8 -5.20 3.16 -3.98
C ALA A 8 -4.46 4.48 -3.81
N ASP A 9 -4.77 5.45 -4.67
CA ASP A 9 -4.18 6.79 -4.66
C ASP A 9 -5.16 7.72 -5.39
N ASP A 10 -5.37 8.92 -4.86
CA ASP A 10 -6.33 9.84 -5.45
C ASP A 10 -5.82 10.53 -6.72
N GLN A 11 -4.54 10.43 -7.02
CA GLN A 11 -3.94 11.06 -8.19
C GLN A 11 -3.80 10.05 -9.33
N SER A 12 -4.51 10.30 -10.43
CA SER A 12 -4.48 9.40 -11.59
C SER A 12 -3.07 9.30 -12.20
N LEU A 13 -2.30 10.38 -12.13
CA LEU A 13 -0.93 10.38 -12.64
C LEU A 13 -0.03 9.43 -11.84
N VAL A 14 -0.21 9.41 -10.52
CA VAL A 14 0.54 8.51 -9.64
C VAL A 14 0.16 7.06 -9.92
N ARG A 15 -1.14 6.78 -10.05
CA ARG A 15 -1.59 5.42 -10.39
C ARG A 15 -1.02 4.97 -11.75
N GLY A 16 -0.95 5.90 -12.72
CA GLY A 16 -0.34 5.62 -14.03
C GLY A 16 1.13 5.25 -13.91
N GLY A 17 1.85 5.94 -13.03
CA GLY A 17 3.25 5.63 -12.75
C GLY A 17 3.42 4.23 -12.18
N PHE A 18 2.55 3.82 -11.26
CA PHE A 18 2.59 2.47 -10.71
C PHE A 18 2.26 1.43 -11.77
N ARG A 19 1.26 1.70 -12.65
CA ARG A 19 0.97 0.78 -13.75
C ARG A 19 2.22 0.54 -14.62
N MET A 20 2.93 1.61 -14.94
CA MET A 20 4.14 1.51 -15.75
C MET A 20 5.23 0.74 -15.01
N LEU A 21 5.44 1.02 -13.73
CA LEU A 21 6.45 0.36 -12.93
C LEU A 21 6.18 -1.14 -12.80
N LEU A 22 4.95 -1.50 -12.45
CA LEU A 22 4.61 -2.90 -12.22
C LEU A 22 4.53 -3.70 -13.51
N SER A 23 4.25 -3.05 -14.65
CA SER A 23 4.22 -3.74 -15.94
C SER A 23 5.59 -4.31 -16.30
N GLY A 24 6.67 -3.76 -15.75
CA GLY A 24 8.01 -4.29 -15.96
C GLY A 24 8.38 -5.43 -15.03
N ALA A 25 7.51 -5.80 -14.09
CA ALA A 25 7.76 -6.87 -13.11
C ALA A 25 6.87 -8.07 -13.46
N PRO A 26 7.45 -9.16 -14.03
CA PRO A 26 6.64 -10.28 -14.54
C PRO A 26 5.88 -11.05 -13.44
N ASP A 27 6.29 -10.90 -12.19
CA ASP A 27 5.63 -11.56 -11.06
C ASP A 27 4.48 -10.75 -10.45
N MET A 28 4.16 -9.58 -11.02
CA MET A 28 3.14 -8.68 -10.47
C MET A 28 2.10 -8.30 -11.51
N GLU A 29 0.85 -8.07 -11.04
CA GLU A 29 -0.20 -7.50 -11.88
C GLU A 29 -1.08 -6.59 -11.04
N ILE A 30 -1.54 -5.50 -11.62
CA ILE A 30 -2.53 -4.63 -10.96
C ILE A 30 -3.91 -5.16 -11.31
N VAL A 31 -4.66 -5.59 -10.29
CA VAL A 31 -6.00 -6.13 -10.50
C VAL A 31 -7.09 -5.07 -10.35
N ALA A 32 -6.80 -3.97 -9.67
CA ALA A 32 -7.76 -2.88 -9.49
C ALA A 32 -7.03 -1.61 -9.07
N GLU A 33 -7.70 -0.47 -9.27
CA GLU A 33 -7.24 0.84 -8.82
C GLU A 33 -8.38 1.52 -8.08
N ALA A 34 -8.02 2.30 -7.05
CA ALA A 34 -8.99 3.05 -6.26
C ALA A 34 -8.52 4.51 -6.16
N SER A 35 -9.46 5.44 -6.24
CA SER A 35 -9.18 6.88 -6.18
C SER A 35 -9.50 7.48 -4.81
N ASN A 36 -10.06 6.70 -3.90
CA ASN A 36 -10.34 7.12 -2.53
C ASN A 36 -10.43 5.90 -1.62
N GLY A 37 -10.54 6.15 -0.31
CA GLY A 37 -10.55 5.08 0.67
C GLY A 37 -11.78 4.18 0.60
N LEU A 38 -12.95 4.75 0.25
CA LEU A 38 -14.16 3.93 0.12
C LEU A 38 -14.04 2.94 -1.03
N GLU A 39 -13.52 3.40 -2.17
CA GLU A 39 -13.26 2.51 -3.29
C GLU A 39 -12.23 1.44 -2.93
N ALA A 40 -11.20 1.82 -2.16
CA ALA A 40 -10.18 0.86 -1.74
C ALA A 40 -10.79 -0.27 -0.90
N VAL A 41 -11.66 0.06 0.05
CA VAL A 41 -12.35 -0.94 0.88
C VAL A 41 -13.21 -1.85 0.01
N ASP A 42 -14.02 -1.27 -0.88
CA ASP A 42 -14.90 -2.03 -1.77
C ASP A 42 -14.10 -2.97 -2.68
N LYS A 43 -13.06 -2.45 -3.32
CA LYS A 43 -12.29 -3.24 -4.28
C LYS A 43 -11.40 -4.29 -3.60
N ALA A 44 -10.93 -4.03 -2.39
CA ALA A 44 -10.22 -5.05 -1.62
C ALA A 44 -11.12 -6.26 -1.36
N ALA A 45 -12.39 -6.01 -1.01
CA ALA A 45 -13.35 -7.10 -0.78
C ALA A 45 -13.68 -7.84 -2.07
N ARG A 46 -13.82 -7.11 -3.19
CA ARG A 46 -14.25 -7.69 -4.47
C ARG A 46 -13.13 -8.45 -5.18
N PHE A 47 -11.92 -7.96 -5.15
CA PHE A 47 -10.81 -8.52 -5.91
C PHE A 47 -9.85 -9.36 -5.07
N ASN A 48 -9.93 -9.25 -3.75
CA ASN A 48 -9.09 -10.01 -2.82
C ASN A 48 -7.61 -9.98 -3.24
N PRO A 49 -6.99 -8.78 -3.31
CA PRO A 49 -5.62 -8.66 -3.78
C PRO A 49 -4.62 -9.28 -2.81
N THR A 50 -3.45 -9.67 -3.33
CA THR A 50 -2.35 -10.15 -2.49
C THR A 50 -1.81 -9.02 -1.63
N VAL A 51 -1.66 -7.82 -2.23
CA VAL A 51 -1.13 -6.62 -1.55
C VAL A 51 -1.96 -5.42 -1.97
N VAL A 52 -2.27 -4.55 -1.02
CA VAL A 52 -2.87 -3.24 -1.28
C VAL A 52 -1.79 -2.19 -1.10
N LEU A 53 -1.51 -1.41 -2.15
CA LEU A 53 -0.69 -0.20 -2.02
C LEU A 53 -1.64 0.92 -1.67
N MET A 54 -1.45 1.53 -0.50
CA MET A 54 -2.42 2.46 0.07
C MET A 54 -1.77 3.80 0.38
N ASP A 55 -2.22 4.86 -0.32
CA ASP A 55 -1.85 6.22 0.05
C ASP A 55 -2.63 6.63 1.31
N ILE A 56 -2.07 7.55 2.11
CA ILE A 56 -2.72 8.00 3.34
C ILE A 56 -3.78 9.05 3.04
N ARG A 57 -3.42 10.12 2.32
CA ARG A 57 -4.33 11.24 2.07
C ARG A 57 -5.15 11.02 0.83
N MET A 58 -6.41 10.65 1.07
CA MET A 58 -7.38 10.45 0.00
C MET A 58 -8.72 11.05 0.43
N PRO A 59 -9.53 11.54 -0.53
CA PRO A 59 -10.86 12.04 -0.21
C PRO A 59 -11.79 10.92 0.21
N GLU A 60 -12.93 11.27 0.79
CA GLU A 60 -14.01 10.40 1.25
C GLU A 60 -13.61 9.58 2.47
N LEU A 61 -12.49 8.88 2.42
CA LEU A 61 -11.96 8.06 3.51
C LEU A 61 -10.46 7.98 3.33
N ASP A 62 -9.68 8.32 4.36
CA ASP A 62 -8.23 8.26 4.23
C ASP A 62 -7.71 6.82 4.27
N GLY A 63 -6.43 6.66 3.90
CA GLY A 63 -5.84 5.33 3.77
C GLY A 63 -5.67 4.59 5.09
N LEU A 64 -5.50 5.29 6.20
CA LEU A 64 -5.36 4.65 7.51
C LEU A 64 -6.68 4.05 7.95
N GLU A 65 -7.78 4.79 7.80
CA GLU A 65 -9.10 4.26 8.13
C GLU A 65 -9.53 3.16 7.16
N ALA A 66 -9.19 3.30 5.87
CA ALA A 66 -9.44 2.25 4.89
C ALA A 66 -8.70 0.97 5.29
N THR A 67 -7.46 1.09 5.75
CA THR A 67 -6.67 -0.06 6.23
C THR A 67 -7.37 -0.75 7.39
N ARG A 68 -7.86 0.02 8.36
CA ARG A 68 -8.59 -0.55 9.51
C ARG A 68 -9.82 -1.32 9.07
N ARG A 69 -10.59 -0.76 8.14
CA ARG A 69 -11.82 -1.39 7.64
C ARG A 69 -11.53 -2.66 6.83
N ILE A 70 -10.49 -2.62 6.00
CA ILE A 70 -10.10 -3.80 5.23
C ILE A 70 -9.69 -4.93 6.17
N LEU A 71 -8.88 -4.62 7.18
CA LEU A 71 -8.42 -5.63 8.13
C LEU A 71 -9.53 -6.13 9.06
N ALA A 72 -10.53 -5.28 9.35
CA ALA A 72 -11.69 -5.72 10.12
C ALA A 72 -12.52 -6.75 9.35
N ALA A 73 -12.56 -6.66 8.03
CA ALA A 73 -13.27 -7.61 7.17
C ALA A 73 -12.43 -8.83 6.82
N ASP A 74 -11.12 -8.67 6.72
CA ASP A 74 -10.19 -9.73 6.35
C ASP A 74 -8.86 -9.48 7.07
N GLU A 75 -8.66 -10.13 8.20
CA GLU A 75 -7.46 -9.92 9.01
C GLU A 75 -6.18 -10.39 8.33
N GLU A 76 -6.27 -11.17 7.27
CA GLU A 76 -5.11 -11.64 6.51
C GLU A 76 -4.73 -10.70 5.36
N ALA A 77 -5.50 -9.63 5.14
CA ALA A 77 -5.17 -8.66 4.10
C ALA A 77 -3.81 -8.02 4.41
N ARG A 78 -3.05 -7.76 3.35
CA ARG A 78 -1.71 -7.17 3.46
C ARG A 78 -1.71 -5.80 2.81
N ILE A 79 -1.34 -4.81 3.62
CA ILE A 79 -1.42 -3.41 3.19
C ILE A 79 -0.06 -2.76 3.36
N LEU A 80 0.45 -2.22 2.26
CA LEU A 80 1.69 -1.46 2.22
C LEU A 80 1.31 0.01 2.06
N ILE A 81 1.56 0.79 3.11
CA ILE A 81 1.27 2.22 3.09
C ILE A 81 2.35 2.93 2.27
N LEU A 82 1.90 3.75 1.33
CA LEU A 82 2.77 4.58 0.50
C LEU A 82 2.40 6.04 0.73
N THR A 83 3.39 6.89 0.98
CA THR A 83 3.12 8.30 1.16
C THR A 83 4.35 9.14 0.84
N THR A 84 4.12 10.42 0.49
CA THR A 84 5.19 11.40 0.36
C THR A 84 5.51 12.04 1.71
N PHE A 85 4.70 11.78 2.74
CA PHE A 85 4.83 12.43 4.04
C PHE A 85 5.62 11.56 4.99
N ASP A 86 6.70 12.13 5.50
CA ASP A 86 7.69 11.48 6.33
C ASP A 86 7.56 12.00 7.76
N LEU A 87 6.32 12.03 8.28
CA LEU A 87 6.04 12.50 9.62
C LEU A 87 5.92 11.33 10.59
N ASP A 88 6.52 11.46 11.77
CA ASP A 88 6.52 10.41 12.79
C ASP A 88 5.10 9.94 13.13
N GLU A 89 4.17 10.90 13.24
CA GLU A 89 2.77 10.56 13.56
C GLU A 89 2.15 9.63 12.51
N TYR A 90 2.48 9.81 11.22
CA TYR A 90 1.97 8.93 10.17
C TYR A 90 2.61 7.55 10.24
N VAL A 91 3.89 7.48 10.61
CA VAL A 91 4.55 6.19 10.80
C VAL A 91 3.86 5.40 11.91
N TYR A 92 3.67 6.01 13.07
CA TYR A 92 3.02 5.36 14.20
C TYR A 92 1.59 4.97 13.90
N GLU A 93 0.80 5.86 13.29
CA GLU A 93 -0.57 5.55 12.95
C GLU A 93 -0.68 4.43 11.92
N SER A 94 0.25 4.37 10.97
CA SER A 94 0.29 3.28 9.99
C SER A 94 0.53 1.93 10.68
N LEU A 95 1.46 1.88 11.62
CA LEU A 95 1.73 0.66 12.37
C LEU A 95 0.53 0.28 13.24
N ARG A 96 -0.10 1.25 13.88
CA ARG A 96 -1.27 1.01 14.73
C ARG A 96 -2.50 0.59 13.95
N SER A 97 -2.60 0.97 12.68
CA SER A 97 -3.72 0.55 11.83
C SER A 97 -3.64 -0.93 11.45
N GLY A 98 -2.49 -1.55 11.68
CA GLY A 98 -2.26 -2.95 11.32
C GLY A 98 -1.62 -3.14 9.95
N ALA A 99 -1.14 -2.06 9.32
CA ALA A 99 -0.50 -2.16 8.02
C ALA A 99 0.72 -3.10 8.09
N SER A 100 0.97 -3.80 6.98
CA SER A 100 2.08 -4.74 6.87
C SER A 100 3.41 -4.05 6.68
N GLY A 101 3.40 -2.81 6.16
CA GLY A 101 4.62 -2.05 5.95
C GLY A 101 4.32 -0.60 5.61
N PHE A 102 5.39 0.17 5.54
CA PHE A 102 5.34 1.61 5.26
C PHE A 102 6.53 1.97 4.38
N VAL A 103 6.28 2.60 3.25
CA VAL A 103 7.32 3.02 2.30
C VAL A 103 7.03 4.44 1.84
N LEU A 104 8.07 5.26 1.70
CA LEU A 104 7.94 6.60 1.16
C LEU A 104 7.92 6.54 -0.37
N LYS A 105 7.11 7.39 -1.00
CA LYS A 105 6.95 7.41 -2.46
C LYS A 105 8.23 7.82 -3.19
N ASP A 106 9.15 8.50 -2.53
CA ASP A 106 10.42 8.93 -3.11
C ASP A 106 11.52 7.87 -3.02
N GLU A 107 11.22 6.70 -2.47
CA GLU A 107 12.15 5.59 -2.50
C GLU A 107 12.41 5.13 -3.95
N PRO A 108 13.60 4.59 -4.25
CA PRO A 108 13.86 4.09 -5.60
C PRO A 108 12.86 3.02 -6.03
N PRO A 109 12.50 2.97 -7.32
CA PRO A 109 11.52 1.98 -7.79
C PRO A 109 11.83 0.53 -7.43
N GLU A 110 13.10 0.15 -7.41
CA GLU A 110 13.50 -1.22 -7.03
C GLU A 110 13.15 -1.52 -5.58
N GLN A 111 13.21 -0.52 -4.71
CA GLN A 111 12.85 -0.71 -3.30
C GLN A 111 11.35 -0.89 -3.15
N LEU A 112 10.55 -0.20 -3.94
CA LEU A 112 9.11 -0.40 -3.93
C LEU A 112 8.76 -1.81 -4.38
N LEU A 113 9.35 -2.29 -5.47
CA LEU A 113 9.10 -3.65 -5.94
C LEU A 113 9.54 -4.69 -4.91
N ALA A 114 10.69 -4.47 -4.28
CA ALA A 114 11.17 -5.36 -3.21
C ALA A 114 10.23 -5.35 -2.01
N ALA A 115 9.69 -4.18 -1.65
CA ALA A 115 8.74 -4.05 -0.54
C ALA A 115 7.45 -4.82 -0.84
N ILE A 116 6.93 -4.73 -2.05
CA ILE A 116 5.73 -5.48 -2.45
C ILE A 116 5.98 -6.98 -2.31
N ARG A 117 7.13 -7.46 -2.76
CA ARG A 117 7.46 -8.88 -2.67
C ARG A 117 7.59 -9.35 -1.22
N THR A 118 8.22 -8.52 -0.37
CA THR A 118 8.37 -8.83 1.06
C THR A 118 7.01 -8.94 1.74
N VAL A 119 6.14 -7.97 1.52
CA VAL A 119 4.81 -7.96 2.11
C VAL A 119 3.96 -9.11 1.57
N ALA A 120 4.07 -9.39 0.27
CA ALA A 120 3.35 -10.51 -0.35
C ALA A 120 3.76 -11.86 0.25
N ALA A 121 5.01 -11.98 0.70
CA ALA A 121 5.50 -13.20 1.35
C ALA A 121 5.05 -13.30 2.82
N GLY A 122 4.35 -12.30 3.34
CA GLY A 122 3.85 -12.32 4.69
C GLY A 122 4.74 -11.66 5.73
N ASP A 123 5.81 -11.00 5.30
CA ASP A 123 6.75 -10.33 6.21
C ASP A 123 6.36 -8.87 6.40
N ALA A 124 6.60 -8.34 7.60
CA ALA A 124 6.42 -6.93 7.86
C ALA A 124 7.63 -6.15 7.33
N LEU A 125 7.40 -4.92 6.84
CA LEU A 125 8.46 -4.14 6.23
C LEU A 125 8.36 -2.67 6.61
N LEU A 126 9.51 -2.10 6.99
CA LEU A 126 9.69 -0.66 7.09
C LEU A 126 10.79 -0.26 6.10
N SER A 127 10.61 0.88 5.42
CA SER A 127 11.67 1.40 4.56
C SER A 127 12.88 1.82 5.42
N PRO A 128 14.09 1.92 4.85
CA PRO A 128 15.26 2.31 5.63
C PRO A 128 15.10 3.66 6.35
N SER A 129 14.49 4.66 5.70
CA SER A 129 14.30 5.96 6.34
C SER A 129 13.29 5.88 7.48
N VAL A 130 12.25 5.08 7.35
CA VAL A 130 11.24 4.89 8.40
C VAL A 130 11.84 4.11 9.57
N THR A 131 12.65 3.11 9.29
CA THR A 131 13.31 2.31 10.33
C THR A 131 14.13 3.19 11.28
N LYS A 132 14.85 4.16 10.75
CA LYS A 132 15.64 5.10 11.57
C LYS A 132 14.77 5.91 12.52
N ARG A 133 13.52 6.18 12.17
CA ARG A 133 12.62 6.98 12.98
C ARG A 133 11.97 6.16 14.09
N VAL A 134 11.78 4.89 13.89
CA VAL A 134 11.11 4.00 14.85
C VAL A 134 12.08 3.51 15.92
N ILE A 135 13.33 3.31 15.55
CA ILE A 135 14.39 2.92 16.47
C ILE A 135 14.89 4.14 17.23
#